data_f509e263c54e1689a9729b3dab2b2c92
#
_entry.id   f509e263c54e1689a9729b3dab2b2c92
#
_cell.length_a   1.000
_cell.length_b   1.000
_cell.length_c   1.000
_cell.angle_alpha   90.00
_cell.angle_beta   90.00
_cell.angle_gamma   90.00
#
_symmetry.space_group_name_H-M   'P 1'
#
loop_
_entity.id
_entity.type
_entity.pdbx_description
1 polymer ?
#
loop_
_entity_poly.entity_id
_entity_poly.type
_entity_poly.pdbx_seq_one_letter_code
_entity_poly.pdbx_strand_id
1 'polypeptide(L)'
;IGAIVIITIAVGLNLVIAKMMANWSYSWFPPQASSAAPYVDDLFALETGIGSFIFFGCTGFMGWVLLFNRAGKYDESDGAPIEGNTKLEITWTIIPLVTVFLIATYSMNVNMKLQTLGPKHKYAIGTDPTTLIANDPKADIGPIDVIARQWSWEFVYPNGVRSSELHLPVDQRVNFRLISEDVLHSFFVPAFRLKQDIIPGSIISYSLTPTKEGRFRLRDAMFSGAYFSQNQTNVVVESEATYTDWLQKTANQPLQPGLDPGRSLYDRCLARGDKGWATVPPAPPLSLIHI
;
A
#
# COMPACT_ATOMS: atom_id res chain seq x y z
N ILE A 1 -25.43 38.32 17.19
CA ILE A 1 -25.40 38.21 15.71
C ILE A 1 -23.96 38.15 15.20
N GLY A 2 -23.04 39.06 15.62
CA GLY A 2 -21.64 39.08 15.16
C GLY A 2 -20.87 37.78 15.39
N ALA A 3 -20.96 37.18 16.58
CA ALA A 3 -20.26 35.93 16.89
C ALA A 3 -20.71 34.75 15.99
N ILE A 4 -22.02 34.65 15.75
CA ILE A 4 -22.57 33.59 14.88
C ILE A 4 -22.04 33.75 13.45
N VAL A 5 -22.00 34.96 12.93
CA VAL A 5 -21.45 35.28 11.61
C VAL A 5 -19.97 34.88 11.49
N ILE A 6 -19.15 35.25 12.49
CA ILE A 6 -17.73 34.92 12.54
C ILE A 6 -17.52 33.38 12.55
N ILE A 7 -18.26 32.66 13.40
CA ILE A 7 -18.17 31.20 13.49
C ILE A 7 -18.58 30.56 12.15
N THR A 8 -19.67 31.04 11.53
CA THR A 8 -20.12 30.50 10.23
C THR A 8 -19.07 30.71 9.15
N ILE A 9 -18.44 31.89 9.09
CA ILE A 9 -17.36 32.16 8.13
C ILE A 9 -16.15 31.28 8.42
N ALA A 10 -15.75 31.14 9.69
CA ALA A 10 -14.60 30.30 10.07
C ALA A 10 -14.83 28.81 9.71
N VAL A 11 -16.03 28.27 9.99
CA VAL A 11 -16.40 26.90 9.60
C VAL A 11 -16.45 26.75 8.09
N GLY A 12 -17.02 27.73 7.37
CA GLY A 12 -17.05 27.70 5.90
C GLY A 12 -15.64 27.70 5.28
N LEU A 13 -14.74 28.54 5.78
CA LEU A 13 -13.34 28.59 5.35
C LEU A 13 -12.63 27.25 5.65
N ASN A 14 -12.83 26.70 6.83
CA ASN A 14 -12.24 25.41 7.22
C ASN A 14 -12.74 24.27 6.33
N LEU A 15 -14.01 24.24 5.95
CA LEU A 15 -14.55 23.27 4.99
C LEU A 15 -13.91 23.41 3.59
N VAL A 16 -13.67 24.65 3.13
CA VAL A 16 -12.97 24.89 1.87
C VAL A 16 -11.53 24.34 1.93
N ILE A 17 -10.80 24.61 3.02
CA ILE A 17 -9.45 24.11 3.23
C ILE A 17 -9.46 22.56 3.26
N ALA A 18 -10.36 21.97 4.00
CA ALA A 18 -10.50 20.51 4.10
C ALA A 18 -10.75 19.86 2.71
N LYS A 19 -11.63 20.46 1.91
CA LYS A 19 -11.87 20.00 0.53
C LYS A 19 -10.65 20.16 -0.37
N MET A 20 -9.91 21.28 -0.23
CA MET A 20 -8.66 21.46 -0.97
C MET A 20 -7.62 20.40 -0.60
N MET A 21 -7.47 20.08 0.69
CA MET A 21 -6.56 19.04 1.17
C MET A 21 -6.97 17.64 0.66
N ALA A 22 -8.27 17.33 0.71
CA ALA A 22 -8.80 16.07 0.14
C ALA A 22 -8.49 15.94 -1.35
N ASN A 23 -8.68 17.01 -2.12
CA ASN A 23 -8.35 17.00 -3.55
C ASN A 23 -6.84 16.91 -3.80
N TRP A 24 -6.05 17.57 -2.99
CA TRP A 24 -4.59 17.55 -3.14
C TRP A 24 -4.00 16.18 -2.77
N SER A 25 -4.62 15.44 -1.88
CA SER A 25 -4.15 14.12 -1.43
C SER A 25 -4.01 13.09 -2.56
N TYR A 26 -4.79 13.21 -3.65
CA TYR A 26 -4.63 12.35 -4.83
C TYR A 26 -3.26 12.49 -5.50
N SER A 27 -2.60 13.64 -5.36
CA SER A 27 -1.25 13.87 -5.90
C SER A 27 -0.13 13.25 -5.08
N TRP A 28 -0.42 12.76 -3.88
CA TRP A 28 0.57 12.16 -2.98
C TRP A 28 0.92 10.73 -3.35
N PHE A 29 0.11 10.11 -4.19
CA PHE A 29 0.29 8.73 -4.64
C PHE A 29 0.89 8.66 -6.05
N PRO A 30 1.59 7.56 -6.39
CA PRO A 30 1.93 7.28 -7.78
C PRO A 30 0.66 7.12 -8.63
N PRO A 31 0.79 7.20 -9.98
CA PRO A 31 -0.36 7.02 -10.87
C PRO A 31 -1.13 5.72 -10.57
N GLN A 32 -2.46 5.79 -10.62
CA GLN A 32 -3.31 4.61 -10.48
C GLN A 32 -3.07 3.64 -11.65
N ALA A 33 -2.84 2.39 -11.34
CA ALA A 33 -2.55 1.37 -12.35
C ALA A 33 -3.26 0.03 -12.10
N SER A 34 -4.26 0.00 -11.21
CA SER A 34 -5.14 -1.17 -11.00
C SER A 34 -6.59 -0.75 -10.81
N SER A 35 -7.50 -1.69 -11.02
CA SER A 35 -8.94 -1.50 -10.81
C SER A 35 -9.31 -1.20 -9.34
N ALA A 36 -8.46 -1.56 -8.40
CA ALA A 36 -8.64 -1.31 -6.96
C ALA A 36 -8.19 0.10 -6.54
N ALA A 37 -7.24 0.71 -7.28
CA ALA A 37 -6.60 1.95 -6.89
C ALA A 37 -7.56 3.14 -6.66
N PRO A 38 -8.58 3.40 -7.49
CA PRO A 38 -9.50 4.51 -7.28
C PRO A 38 -10.24 4.42 -5.93
N TYR A 39 -10.69 3.23 -5.54
CA TYR A 39 -11.42 3.03 -4.28
C TYR A 39 -10.57 3.33 -3.04
N VAL A 40 -9.29 2.98 -3.09
CA VAL A 40 -8.34 3.26 -2.01
C VAL A 40 -8.05 4.76 -1.93
N ASP A 41 -7.83 5.40 -3.09
CA ASP A 41 -7.53 6.83 -3.15
C ASP A 41 -8.72 7.69 -2.72
N ASP A 42 -9.95 7.31 -3.10
CA ASP A 42 -11.18 7.99 -2.68
C ASP A 42 -11.39 7.90 -1.16
N LEU A 43 -11.15 6.71 -0.57
CA LEU A 43 -11.22 6.53 0.87
C LEU A 43 -10.17 7.41 1.57
N PHE A 44 -8.93 7.40 1.10
CA PHE A 44 -7.85 8.22 1.65
C PHE A 44 -8.14 9.73 1.53
N ALA A 45 -8.71 10.18 0.42
CA ALA A 45 -9.09 11.57 0.21
C ALA A 45 -10.20 12.00 1.18
N LEU A 46 -11.20 11.14 1.43
CA LEU A 46 -12.24 11.38 2.43
C LEU A 46 -11.64 11.53 3.83
N GLU A 47 -10.77 10.59 4.23
CA GLU A 47 -10.11 10.60 5.55
C GLU A 47 -9.21 11.82 5.72
N THR A 48 -8.46 12.18 4.67
CA THR A 48 -7.62 13.40 4.64
C THR A 48 -8.47 14.65 4.79
N GLY A 49 -9.63 14.72 4.15
CA GLY A 49 -10.56 15.84 4.28
C GLY A 49 -11.09 15.99 5.70
N ILE A 50 -11.57 14.90 6.31
CA ILE A 50 -12.06 14.89 7.69
C ILE A 50 -10.94 15.25 8.67
N GLY A 51 -9.77 14.63 8.53
CA GLY A 51 -8.61 14.91 9.39
C GLY A 51 -8.14 16.36 9.28
N SER A 52 -8.12 16.91 8.07
CA SER A 52 -7.80 18.32 7.83
C SER A 52 -8.81 19.27 8.47
N PHE A 53 -10.09 18.97 8.35
CA PHE A 53 -11.14 19.75 8.99
C PHE A 53 -10.96 19.82 10.51
N ILE A 54 -10.72 18.67 11.14
CA ILE A 54 -10.49 18.62 12.59
C ILE A 54 -9.19 19.35 12.96
N PHE A 55 -8.09 19.07 12.25
CA PHE A 55 -6.79 19.68 12.53
C PHE A 55 -6.81 21.21 12.43
N PHE A 56 -7.27 21.75 11.30
CA PHE A 56 -7.31 23.20 11.12
C PHE A 56 -8.38 23.87 11.99
N GLY A 57 -9.48 23.18 12.30
CA GLY A 57 -10.49 23.66 13.25
C GLY A 57 -9.91 23.82 14.65
N CYS A 58 -9.27 22.79 15.19
CA CYS A 58 -8.65 22.82 16.50
C CYS A 58 -7.49 23.83 16.56
N THR A 59 -6.61 23.81 15.57
CA THR A 59 -5.45 24.73 15.51
C THR A 59 -5.90 26.17 15.36
N GLY A 60 -6.90 26.44 14.52
CA GLY A 60 -7.47 27.76 14.33
C GLY A 60 -8.14 28.28 15.60
N PHE A 61 -8.90 27.44 16.31
CA PHE A 61 -9.50 27.82 17.60
C PHE A 61 -8.44 28.08 18.66
N MET A 62 -7.41 27.22 18.77
CA MET A 62 -6.29 27.47 19.69
C MET A 62 -5.57 28.77 19.37
N GLY A 63 -5.29 29.02 18.08
CA GLY A 63 -4.68 30.28 17.64
C GLY A 63 -5.52 31.49 18.00
N TRP A 64 -6.83 31.40 17.80
CA TRP A 64 -7.75 32.48 18.23
C TRP A 64 -7.65 32.76 19.74
N VAL A 65 -7.73 31.71 20.56
CA VAL A 65 -7.65 31.89 22.05
C VAL A 65 -6.34 32.52 22.47
N LEU A 66 -5.22 32.05 21.92
CA LEU A 66 -3.89 32.56 22.24
C LEU A 66 -3.69 34.04 21.82
N LEU A 67 -4.31 34.46 20.73
CA LEU A 67 -4.16 35.82 20.23
C LEU A 67 -5.11 36.83 20.92
N PHE A 68 -6.34 36.43 21.19
CA PHE A 68 -7.39 37.35 21.60
C PHE A 68 -7.87 37.18 23.06
N ASN A 69 -7.60 36.03 23.69
CA ASN A 69 -8.06 35.71 25.04
C ASN A 69 -6.92 35.54 26.06
N ARG A 70 -5.72 36.02 25.72
CA ARG A 70 -4.59 35.98 26.66
C ARG A 70 -4.72 37.04 27.75
N ALA A 71 -4.31 36.73 28.98
CA ALA A 71 -4.20 37.68 30.07
C ALA A 71 -3.20 38.82 29.74
N GLY A 72 -3.44 39.99 30.26
CA GLY A 72 -2.51 41.13 30.18
C GLY A 72 -1.19 40.82 30.90
N LYS A 73 -0.10 41.53 30.53
CA LYS A 73 1.25 41.29 31.09
C LYS A 73 1.32 41.40 32.62
N TYR A 74 0.44 42.17 33.22
CA TYR A 74 0.38 42.46 34.69
C TYR A 74 -0.95 42.00 35.28
N ASP A 75 -1.70 41.15 34.63
CA ASP A 75 -2.95 40.60 35.11
C ASP A 75 -2.66 39.37 36.00
N GLU A 76 -2.79 39.56 37.31
CA GLU A 76 -2.61 38.56 38.37
C GLU A 76 -3.96 38.02 38.86
N SER A 77 -5.06 38.31 38.16
CA SER A 77 -6.37 37.83 38.53
C SER A 77 -6.53 36.33 38.34
N ASP A 78 -7.29 35.69 39.23
CA ASP A 78 -7.66 34.31 39.09
C ASP A 78 -8.54 34.13 37.85
N GLY A 79 -8.38 32.98 37.16
CA GLY A 79 -9.22 32.63 36.02
C GLY A 79 -10.68 32.45 36.41
N ALA A 80 -11.60 32.57 35.45
CA ALA A 80 -13.02 32.36 35.70
C ALA A 80 -13.27 30.95 36.27
N PRO A 81 -14.04 30.77 37.34
CA PRO A 81 -14.32 29.49 38.01
C PRO A 81 -15.34 28.68 37.15
N ILE A 82 -14.88 28.15 36.05
CA ILE A 82 -15.69 27.32 35.16
C ILE A 82 -15.48 25.83 35.52
N GLU A 83 -16.47 25.20 36.13
CA GLU A 83 -16.34 23.82 36.62
C GLU A 83 -16.72 22.75 35.57
N GLY A 84 -17.57 23.07 34.62
CA GLY A 84 -17.98 22.11 33.56
C GLY A 84 -19.23 22.58 32.80
N ASN A 85 -19.51 21.88 31.69
CA ASN A 85 -20.74 22.09 30.92
C ASN A 85 -21.17 20.75 30.30
N THR A 86 -22.10 20.05 30.97
CA THR A 86 -22.57 18.74 30.59
C THR A 86 -23.09 18.66 29.14
N LYS A 87 -23.73 19.70 28.63
CA LYS A 87 -24.20 19.74 27.23
C LYS A 87 -23.03 19.76 26.27
N LEU A 88 -22.00 20.51 26.56
CA LEU A 88 -20.79 20.58 25.75
C LEU A 88 -20.04 19.25 25.82
N GLU A 89 -19.93 18.64 27.00
CA GLU A 89 -19.28 17.34 27.22
C GLU A 89 -19.94 16.23 26.41
N ILE A 90 -21.27 16.15 26.45
CA ILE A 90 -22.03 15.19 25.64
C ILE A 90 -21.80 15.46 24.15
N THR A 91 -21.80 16.71 23.73
CA THR A 91 -21.66 17.08 22.31
C THR A 91 -20.29 16.63 21.77
N TRP A 92 -19.20 16.95 22.48
CA TRP A 92 -17.86 16.58 22.01
C TRP A 92 -17.55 15.08 22.13
N THR A 93 -18.36 14.32 22.88
CA THR A 93 -18.27 12.85 22.91
C THR A 93 -19.07 12.22 21.77
N ILE A 94 -20.30 12.66 21.54
CA ILE A 94 -21.20 12.06 20.55
C ILE A 94 -20.76 12.36 19.12
N ILE A 95 -20.31 13.59 18.81
CA ILE A 95 -19.92 13.95 17.45
C ILE A 95 -18.75 13.08 16.93
N PRO A 96 -17.61 12.95 17.64
CA PRO A 96 -16.54 12.05 17.20
C PRO A 96 -16.98 10.59 17.12
N LEU A 97 -17.79 10.12 18.08
CA LEU A 97 -18.31 8.76 18.06
C LEU A 97 -19.09 8.46 16.77
N VAL A 98 -20.05 9.32 16.42
CA VAL A 98 -20.83 9.17 15.19
C VAL A 98 -19.93 9.26 13.96
N THR A 99 -18.97 10.18 13.95
CA THR A 99 -18.01 10.34 12.84
C THR A 99 -17.20 9.06 12.62
N VAL A 100 -16.69 8.44 13.70
CA VAL A 100 -15.95 7.18 13.61
C VAL A 100 -16.83 6.05 13.06
N PHE A 101 -18.09 5.92 13.50
CA PHE A 101 -19.00 4.91 12.95
C PHE A 101 -19.28 5.12 11.45
N LEU A 102 -19.43 6.36 10.99
CA LEU A 102 -19.64 6.67 9.59
C LEU A 102 -18.41 6.30 8.74
N ILE A 103 -17.21 6.67 9.20
CA ILE A 103 -15.95 6.31 8.54
C ILE A 103 -15.78 4.79 8.50
N ALA A 104 -15.98 4.09 9.61
CA ALA A 104 -15.86 2.64 9.70
C ALA A 104 -16.83 1.92 8.74
N THR A 105 -18.08 2.38 8.67
CA THR A 105 -19.09 1.82 7.75
C THR A 105 -18.70 2.05 6.30
N TYR A 106 -18.22 3.24 5.96
CA TYR A 106 -17.76 3.53 4.60
C TYR A 106 -16.53 2.71 4.24
N SER A 107 -15.53 2.63 5.13
CA SER A 107 -14.32 1.81 4.94
C SER A 107 -14.65 0.33 4.76
N MET A 108 -15.61 -0.19 5.54
CA MET A 108 -16.08 -1.58 5.38
C MET A 108 -16.71 -1.82 4.01
N ASN A 109 -17.53 -0.88 3.50
CA ASN A 109 -18.11 -0.96 2.16
C ASN A 109 -17.03 -0.94 1.07
N VAL A 110 -16.01 -0.09 1.20
CA VAL A 110 -14.85 -0.07 0.28
C VAL A 110 -14.10 -1.39 0.35
N ASN A 111 -13.82 -1.90 1.54
CA ASN A 111 -13.14 -3.18 1.72
C ASN A 111 -13.93 -4.35 1.08
N MET A 112 -15.25 -4.39 1.22
CA MET A 112 -16.08 -5.40 0.54
C MET A 112 -15.98 -5.30 -0.99
N LYS A 113 -15.92 -4.09 -1.55
CA LYS A 113 -15.70 -3.90 -3.00
C LYS A 113 -14.32 -4.40 -3.41
N LEU A 114 -13.27 -4.08 -2.65
CA LEU A 114 -11.92 -4.58 -2.91
C LEU A 114 -11.84 -6.11 -2.86
N GLN A 115 -12.54 -6.76 -1.94
CA GLN A 115 -12.62 -8.23 -1.85
C GLN A 115 -13.37 -8.86 -3.04
N THR A 116 -14.29 -8.15 -3.68
CA THR A 116 -14.95 -8.64 -4.90
C THR A 116 -14.11 -8.44 -6.16
N LEU A 117 -13.21 -7.46 -6.13
CA LEU A 117 -12.23 -7.21 -7.20
C LEU A 117 -11.03 -8.16 -7.09
N GLY A 118 -10.78 -8.75 -5.90
CA GLY A 118 -9.78 -9.77 -5.63
C GLY A 118 -10.43 -11.03 -5.02
N PRO A 119 -9.85 -12.22 -5.16
CA PRO A 119 -10.35 -13.41 -4.51
C PRO A 119 -10.21 -13.29 -3.01
N LYS A 120 -11.15 -13.91 -2.29
CA LYS A 120 -11.02 -14.08 -0.84
C LYS A 120 -9.71 -14.81 -0.56
N HIS A 121 -8.90 -14.23 0.31
CA HIS A 121 -7.65 -14.86 0.74
C HIS A 121 -7.92 -16.26 1.26
N LYS A 122 -7.33 -17.26 0.63
CA LYS A 122 -7.32 -18.62 1.15
C LYS A 122 -5.90 -18.92 1.61
N TYR A 123 -5.76 -19.15 2.90
CA TYR A 123 -4.52 -19.61 3.50
C TYR A 123 -4.53 -21.12 3.48
N ALA A 124 -3.54 -21.74 2.85
CA ALA A 124 -3.25 -23.15 2.97
C ALA A 124 -2.02 -23.33 3.87
N ILE A 125 -2.20 -23.91 5.04
CA ILE A 125 -1.12 -24.21 5.99
C ILE A 125 -0.88 -25.73 5.93
N GLY A 126 0.35 -26.12 5.62
CA GLY A 126 0.82 -27.51 5.80
C GLY A 126 0.23 -28.59 4.87
N THR A 127 -0.40 -28.21 3.76
CA THR A 127 -0.99 -29.13 2.79
C THR A 127 -0.38 -28.92 1.40
N ASP A 128 -0.52 -29.93 0.55
CA ASP A 128 0.00 -29.85 -0.82
C ASP A 128 -0.51 -28.58 -1.54
N PRO A 129 0.40 -27.69 -1.98
CA PRO A 129 0.05 -26.44 -2.64
C PRO A 129 -0.89 -26.60 -3.83
N THR A 130 -0.81 -27.74 -4.52
CA THR A 130 -1.57 -27.98 -5.75
C THR A 130 -3.04 -28.29 -5.51
N THR A 131 -3.42 -28.75 -4.31
CA THR A 131 -4.77 -29.24 -4.03
C THR A 131 -5.69 -28.18 -3.40
N LEU A 132 -5.15 -27.10 -2.83
CA LEU A 132 -5.91 -26.16 -2.00
C LEU A 132 -6.13 -24.79 -2.62
N ILE A 133 -5.49 -24.48 -3.73
CA ILE A 133 -5.64 -23.20 -4.39
C ILE A 133 -6.75 -23.31 -5.39
N ALA A 134 -7.94 -22.89 -4.98
CA ALA A 134 -8.97 -22.61 -5.96
C ALA A 134 -8.46 -21.47 -6.86
N ASN A 135 -8.21 -21.81 -8.12
CA ASN A 135 -8.05 -20.81 -9.16
C ASN A 135 -9.21 -19.82 -9.05
N ASP A 136 -8.94 -18.53 -9.19
CA ASP A 136 -10.01 -17.57 -9.32
C ASP A 136 -10.75 -17.89 -10.63
N PRO A 137 -12.03 -18.32 -10.57
CA PRO A 137 -12.77 -18.67 -11.78
C PRO A 137 -13.04 -17.46 -12.70
N LYS A 138 -12.74 -16.26 -12.20
CA LYS A 138 -12.83 -15.01 -12.94
C LYS A 138 -11.48 -14.51 -13.44
N ALA A 139 -10.39 -15.23 -13.16
CA ALA A 139 -9.07 -14.84 -13.64
C ALA A 139 -8.92 -15.25 -15.12
N ASP A 140 -8.50 -14.29 -15.93
CA ASP A 140 -8.18 -14.51 -17.34
C ASP A 140 -6.82 -15.22 -17.47
N ILE A 141 -5.90 -14.92 -16.53
CA ILE A 141 -4.53 -15.44 -16.52
C ILE A 141 -4.17 -15.94 -15.11
N GLY A 142 -3.37 -17.00 -15.07
CA GLY A 142 -2.74 -17.49 -13.86
C GLY A 142 -3.04 -18.96 -13.57
N PRO A 143 -2.62 -19.42 -12.37
CA PRO A 143 -1.88 -18.64 -11.38
C PRO A 143 -0.44 -18.37 -11.80
N ILE A 144 0.05 -17.16 -11.51
CA ILE A 144 1.48 -16.84 -11.56
C ILE A 144 2.03 -17.02 -10.15
N ASP A 145 3.04 -17.87 -10.00
CA ASP A 145 3.71 -18.07 -8.73
C ASP A 145 4.70 -16.91 -8.49
N VAL A 146 4.53 -16.24 -7.38
CA VAL A 146 5.42 -15.19 -6.89
C VAL A 146 6.22 -15.75 -5.74
N ILE A 147 7.46 -16.08 -6.00
CA ILE A 147 8.36 -16.67 -5.03
C ILE A 147 9.28 -15.59 -4.49
N ALA A 148 9.16 -15.33 -3.18
CA ALA A 148 9.96 -14.37 -2.45
C ALA A 148 11.06 -15.07 -1.66
N ARG A 149 12.28 -14.52 -1.71
CA ARG A 149 13.46 -14.99 -0.99
C ARG A 149 14.30 -13.81 -0.49
N GLN A 150 15.25 -14.06 0.37
CA GLN A 150 16.24 -13.08 0.82
C GLN A 150 17.40 -13.01 -0.21
N TRP A 151 17.49 -12.06 -1.11
CA TRP A 151 16.64 -10.89 -1.36
C TRP A 151 16.41 -10.81 -2.87
N SER A 152 15.57 -11.68 -3.38
CA SER A 152 15.23 -11.78 -4.79
C SER A 152 13.75 -12.17 -5.00
N TRP A 153 13.24 -11.81 -6.15
CA TRP A 153 11.91 -12.19 -6.62
C TRP A 153 12.03 -13.12 -7.81
N GLU A 154 11.19 -14.16 -7.84
CA GLU A 154 11.02 -15.05 -8.98
C GLU A 154 9.55 -15.17 -9.32
N PHE A 155 9.22 -15.08 -10.59
CA PHE A 155 7.87 -15.21 -11.11
C PHE A 155 7.80 -16.40 -12.05
N VAL A 156 6.94 -17.37 -11.72
CA VAL A 156 6.76 -18.60 -12.53
C VAL A 156 5.38 -18.54 -13.17
N TYR A 157 5.36 -18.52 -14.49
CA TYR A 157 4.13 -18.43 -15.28
C TYR A 157 3.55 -19.82 -15.56
N PRO A 158 2.24 -19.92 -15.91
CA PRO A 158 1.59 -21.21 -16.17
C PRO A 158 2.22 -22.05 -17.26
N ASN A 159 2.89 -21.41 -18.22
CA ASN A 159 3.62 -22.07 -19.32
C ASN A 159 5.05 -22.51 -18.95
N GLY A 160 5.45 -22.36 -17.68
CA GLY A 160 6.78 -22.70 -17.18
C GLY A 160 7.85 -21.63 -17.36
N VAL A 161 7.53 -20.49 -17.95
CA VAL A 161 8.47 -19.33 -18.02
C VAL A 161 8.78 -18.85 -16.62
N ARG A 162 10.06 -18.59 -16.35
CA ARG A 162 10.57 -18.05 -15.10
C ARG A 162 11.24 -16.72 -15.35
N SER A 163 10.90 -15.69 -14.58
CA SER A 163 11.45 -14.34 -14.74
C SER A 163 11.76 -13.70 -13.40
N SER A 164 12.70 -12.76 -13.38
CA SER A 164 12.97 -11.87 -12.25
C SER A 164 12.18 -10.56 -12.31
N GLU A 165 11.53 -10.26 -13.45
CA GLU A 165 10.60 -9.15 -13.60
C GLU A 165 9.18 -9.71 -13.80
N LEU A 166 8.18 -9.03 -13.25
CA LEU A 166 6.78 -9.44 -13.39
C LEU A 166 6.16 -8.75 -14.62
N HIS A 167 5.77 -9.54 -15.61
CA HIS A 167 5.07 -9.09 -16.80
C HIS A 167 3.57 -9.39 -16.70
N LEU A 168 2.72 -8.43 -17.01
CA LEU A 168 1.26 -8.53 -16.89
C LEU A 168 0.58 -7.90 -18.11
N PRO A 169 -0.50 -8.49 -18.61
CA PRO A 169 -1.33 -7.83 -19.63
C PRO A 169 -2.24 -6.78 -18.98
N VAL A 170 -2.47 -5.67 -19.68
CA VAL A 170 -3.42 -4.64 -19.28
C VAL A 170 -4.86 -5.15 -19.41
N ASP A 171 -5.74 -4.68 -18.53
CA ASP A 171 -7.19 -4.96 -18.51
C ASP A 171 -7.59 -6.45 -18.41
N GLN A 172 -6.65 -7.33 -18.09
CA GLN A 172 -6.92 -8.73 -17.80
C GLN A 172 -6.74 -9.03 -16.31
N ARG A 173 -7.64 -9.86 -15.78
CA ARG A 173 -7.58 -10.27 -14.39
C ARG A 173 -6.54 -11.36 -14.20
N VAL A 174 -5.54 -11.11 -13.38
CA VAL A 174 -4.43 -12.02 -13.11
C VAL A 174 -4.54 -12.59 -11.71
N ASN A 175 -4.40 -13.90 -11.58
CA ASN A 175 -4.31 -14.59 -10.29
C ASN A 175 -2.86 -14.87 -9.93
N PHE A 176 -2.49 -14.64 -8.68
CA PHE A 176 -1.17 -14.89 -8.13
C PHE A 176 -1.23 -15.90 -6.99
N ARG A 177 -0.19 -16.70 -6.85
CA ARG A 177 0.14 -17.47 -5.67
C ARG A 177 1.41 -16.90 -5.05
N LEU A 178 1.30 -16.32 -3.87
CA LEU A 178 2.41 -15.71 -3.15
C LEU A 178 3.03 -16.76 -2.23
N ILE A 179 4.32 -17.01 -2.37
CA ILE A 179 5.07 -18.04 -1.68
C ILE A 179 6.34 -17.44 -1.12
N SER A 180 6.65 -17.67 0.15
CA SER A 180 7.95 -17.38 0.75
C SER A 180 8.68 -18.68 1.06
N GLU A 181 9.96 -18.76 0.68
CA GLU A 181 10.80 -19.93 0.94
C GLU A 181 11.61 -19.80 2.25
N ASP A 182 11.71 -18.61 2.82
CA ASP A 182 12.58 -18.36 3.97
C ASP A 182 11.88 -17.57 5.09
N VAL A 183 11.77 -16.26 4.97
CA VAL A 183 11.23 -15.37 6.00
C VAL A 183 9.97 -14.65 5.52
N LEU A 184 9.39 -13.82 6.38
CA LEU A 184 8.25 -12.97 6.02
C LEU A 184 8.69 -11.91 5.00
N HIS A 185 7.99 -11.83 3.88
CA HIS A 185 8.13 -10.81 2.85
C HIS A 185 6.82 -10.06 2.63
N SER A 186 6.84 -9.00 1.85
CA SER A 186 5.62 -8.29 1.48
C SER A 186 5.66 -7.86 0.02
N PHE A 187 4.71 -8.39 -0.76
CA PHE A 187 4.50 -8.00 -2.15
C PHE A 187 3.83 -6.64 -2.20
N PHE A 188 4.59 -5.59 -2.48
CA PHE A 188 4.09 -4.22 -2.49
C PHE A 188 4.34 -3.52 -3.80
N VAL A 189 3.26 -3.21 -4.52
CA VAL A 189 3.26 -2.40 -5.74
C VAL A 189 2.45 -1.13 -5.49
N PRO A 190 3.10 0.00 -5.16
CA PRO A 190 2.41 1.24 -4.79
C PRO A 190 1.41 1.74 -5.85
N ALA A 191 1.73 1.60 -7.14
CA ALA A 191 0.86 2.01 -8.24
C ALA A 191 -0.45 1.21 -8.31
N PHE A 192 -0.44 -0.03 -7.80
CA PHE A 192 -1.64 -0.89 -7.73
C PHE A 192 -2.42 -0.70 -6.43
N ARG A 193 -1.91 0.08 -5.46
CA ARG A 193 -2.41 0.17 -4.08
C ARG A 193 -2.49 -1.21 -3.40
N LEU A 194 -1.64 -2.12 -3.86
CA LEU A 194 -1.56 -3.49 -3.36
C LEU A 194 -0.36 -3.64 -2.44
N LYS A 195 -0.64 -4.11 -1.24
CA LYS A 195 0.35 -4.63 -0.30
C LYS A 195 -0.20 -5.93 0.28
N GLN A 196 0.51 -7.03 0.06
CA GLN A 196 0.16 -8.35 0.60
C GLN A 196 1.37 -9.00 1.23
N ASP A 197 1.26 -9.33 2.51
CA ASP A 197 2.32 -10.04 3.22
C ASP A 197 2.35 -11.51 2.80
N ILE A 198 3.56 -12.07 2.69
CA ILE A 198 3.83 -13.44 2.27
C ILE A 198 4.44 -14.18 3.46
N ILE A 199 3.69 -15.14 3.99
CA ILE A 199 4.03 -15.86 5.23
C ILE A 199 4.69 -17.18 4.87
N PRO A 200 5.89 -17.50 5.41
CA PRO A 200 6.54 -18.78 5.19
C PRO A 200 5.64 -19.96 5.58
N GLY A 201 5.68 -21.02 4.81
CA GLY A 201 4.85 -22.21 5.04
C GLY A 201 3.38 -22.04 4.70
N SER A 202 3.00 -20.91 4.08
CA SER A 202 1.63 -20.63 3.63
C SER A 202 1.65 -20.18 2.18
N ILE A 203 0.58 -20.50 1.44
CA ILE A 203 0.35 -19.97 0.11
C ILE A 203 -0.83 -19.03 0.14
N ILE A 204 -0.63 -17.83 -0.37
CA ILE A 204 -1.65 -16.78 -0.39
C ILE A 204 -2.08 -16.57 -1.82
N SER A 205 -3.35 -16.83 -2.12
CA SER A 205 -3.93 -16.52 -3.43
C SER A 205 -4.44 -15.08 -3.44
N TYR A 206 -4.08 -14.35 -4.49
CA TYR A 206 -4.51 -12.97 -4.70
C TYR A 206 -4.73 -12.72 -6.20
N SER A 207 -5.73 -11.90 -6.54
CA SER A 207 -5.96 -11.48 -7.92
C SER A 207 -6.04 -9.97 -8.03
N LEU A 208 -5.60 -9.43 -9.16
CA LEU A 208 -5.75 -8.03 -9.50
C LEU A 208 -5.94 -7.85 -11.01
N THR A 209 -6.45 -6.69 -11.41
CA THR A 209 -6.56 -6.28 -12.80
C THR A 209 -5.72 -5.02 -13.00
N PRO A 210 -4.58 -5.08 -13.69
CA PRO A 210 -3.84 -3.90 -14.10
C PRO A 210 -4.67 -3.09 -15.10
N THR A 211 -4.68 -1.75 -14.97
CA THR A 211 -5.51 -0.87 -15.83
C THR A 211 -4.69 0.15 -16.62
N LYS A 212 -3.37 0.14 -16.46
CA LYS A 212 -2.50 1.10 -17.14
C LYS A 212 -1.20 0.44 -17.56
N GLU A 213 -0.87 0.55 -18.84
CA GLU A 213 0.44 0.13 -19.35
C GLU A 213 1.57 0.97 -18.76
N GLY A 214 2.72 0.35 -18.57
CA GLY A 214 3.91 1.00 -18.07
C GLY A 214 4.77 0.10 -17.19
N ARG A 215 5.84 0.70 -16.65
CA ARG A 215 6.80 0.02 -15.76
C ARG A 215 6.63 0.56 -14.35
N PHE A 216 6.26 -0.30 -13.44
CA PHE A 216 6.01 0.01 -12.04
C PHE A 216 7.04 -0.68 -11.15
N ARG A 217 7.20 -0.20 -9.92
CA ARG A 217 8.14 -0.79 -8.97
C ARG A 217 7.41 -1.74 -8.02
N LEU A 218 7.91 -2.97 -7.91
CA LEU A 218 7.61 -3.90 -6.82
C LEU A 218 8.71 -3.78 -5.77
N ARG A 219 8.32 -3.74 -4.51
CA ARG A 219 9.22 -3.66 -3.35
C ARG A 219 8.83 -4.70 -2.31
N ASP A 220 9.83 -5.16 -1.58
CA ASP A 220 9.56 -5.82 -0.30
C ASP A 220 9.27 -4.75 0.76
N ALA A 221 8.08 -4.76 1.32
CA ALA A 221 7.64 -3.79 2.35
C ALA A 221 7.68 -4.37 3.77
N MET A 222 8.30 -5.55 3.93
CA MET A 222 8.56 -6.18 5.21
C MET A 222 10.07 -6.22 5.47
N PHE A 223 10.47 -6.05 6.73
CA PHE A 223 11.87 -6.24 7.09
C PHE A 223 12.23 -7.73 7.02
N SER A 224 12.94 -8.11 5.97
CA SER A 224 13.36 -9.48 5.67
C SER A 224 14.87 -9.68 5.84
N GLY A 225 15.55 -8.82 6.59
CA GLY A 225 16.99 -8.91 6.87
C GLY A 225 17.81 -7.74 6.33
N ALA A 226 19.14 -7.87 6.34
CA ALA A 226 20.07 -6.76 6.09
C ALA A 226 19.92 -6.06 4.74
N TYR A 227 19.54 -6.79 3.70
CA TYR A 227 19.42 -6.26 2.33
C TYR A 227 17.97 -6.18 1.83
N PHE A 228 16.97 -6.17 2.73
CA PHE A 228 15.56 -6.14 2.34
C PHE A 228 15.21 -4.96 1.42
N SER A 229 15.88 -3.80 1.61
CA SER A 229 15.68 -2.62 0.77
C SER A 229 16.10 -2.82 -0.70
N GLN A 230 16.95 -3.83 -0.97
CA GLN A 230 17.37 -4.20 -2.32
C GLN A 230 16.44 -5.23 -2.96
N ASN A 231 15.55 -5.86 -2.18
CA ASN A 231 14.58 -6.82 -2.68
C ASN A 231 13.46 -6.11 -3.46
N GLN A 232 13.82 -5.61 -4.62
CA GLN A 232 12.99 -4.82 -5.52
C GLN A 232 13.12 -5.32 -6.94
N THR A 233 12.01 -5.29 -7.67
CA THR A 233 11.99 -5.58 -9.11
C THR A 233 10.97 -4.70 -9.83
N ASN A 234 10.84 -4.87 -11.14
CA ASN A 234 9.86 -4.16 -11.94
C ASN A 234 8.62 -5.01 -12.19
N VAL A 235 7.50 -4.33 -12.29
CA VAL A 235 6.24 -4.86 -12.84
C VAL A 235 6.00 -4.14 -14.16
N VAL A 236 6.01 -4.88 -15.24
CA VAL A 236 5.82 -4.38 -16.59
C VAL A 236 4.41 -4.72 -17.03
N VAL A 237 3.57 -3.72 -17.23
CA VAL A 237 2.21 -3.90 -17.74
C VAL A 237 2.21 -3.54 -19.22
N GLU A 238 1.78 -4.46 -20.04
CA GLU A 238 1.86 -4.38 -21.51
C GLU A 238 0.51 -4.71 -22.16
N SER A 239 0.38 -4.40 -23.44
CA SER A 239 -0.75 -4.90 -24.21
C SER A 239 -0.76 -6.43 -24.27
N GLU A 240 -1.92 -7.03 -24.45
CA GLU A 240 -2.05 -8.50 -24.55
C GLU A 240 -1.13 -9.10 -25.64
N ALA A 241 -1.04 -8.42 -26.78
CA ALA A 241 -0.20 -8.88 -27.89
C ALA A 241 1.29 -8.86 -27.50
N THR A 242 1.77 -7.79 -26.85
CA THR A 242 3.16 -7.66 -26.41
C THR A 242 3.48 -8.67 -25.32
N TYR A 243 2.59 -8.86 -24.36
CA TYR A 243 2.72 -9.85 -23.30
C TYR A 243 2.83 -11.28 -23.85
N THR A 244 1.96 -11.64 -24.79
CA THR A 244 1.97 -12.98 -25.41
C THR A 244 3.25 -13.20 -26.22
N ASP A 245 3.70 -12.21 -26.97
CA ASP A 245 4.96 -12.28 -27.72
C ASP A 245 6.17 -12.40 -26.77
N TRP A 246 6.17 -11.64 -25.67
CA TRP A 246 7.20 -11.76 -24.64
C TRP A 246 7.23 -13.17 -24.03
N LEU A 247 6.08 -13.74 -23.66
CA LEU A 247 6.00 -15.11 -23.12
C LEU A 247 6.56 -16.16 -24.07
N GLN A 248 6.21 -16.05 -25.36
CA GLN A 248 6.69 -16.99 -26.38
C GLN A 248 8.18 -16.87 -26.63
N LYS A 249 8.71 -15.66 -26.73
CA LYS A 249 10.13 -15.39 -26.92
C LYS A 249 10.94 -15.86 -25.72
N THR A 250 10.47 -15.55 -24.53
CA THR A 250 11.15 -15.89 -23.28
C THR A 250 11.18 -17.40 -23.05
N ALA A 251 10.11 -18.12 -23.36
CA ALA A 251 10.06 -19.57 -23.25
C ALA A 251 11.14 -20.31 -24.07
N ASN A 252 11.62 -19.69 -25.14
CA ASN A 252 12.65 -20.25 -26.02
C ASN A 252 14.09 -19.86 -25.62
N GLN A 253 14.24 -19.02 -24.57
CA GLN A 253 15.55 -18.58 -24.09
C GLN A 253 16.17 -19.63 -23.15
N PRO A 254 17.49 -19.73 -23.09
CA PRO A 254 18.15 -20.62 -22.12
C PRO A 254 17.97 -20.07 -20.70
N LEU A 255 17.86 -20.98 -19.75
CA LEU A 255 17.85 -20.64 -18.32
C LEU A 255 19.21 -20.07 -17.88
N GLN A 256 19.20 -18.97 -17.18
CA GLN A 256 20.35 -18.28 -16.63
C GLN A 256 20.18 -18.06 -15.11
N PRO A 257 21.28 -17.84 -14.36
CA PRO A 257 21.17 -17.49 -12.95
C PRO A 257 20.33 -16.23 -12.74
N GLY A 258 19.40 -16.28 -11.81
CA GLY A 258 18.51 -15.16 -11.48
C GLY A 258 19.25 -13.93 -10.96
N LEU A 259 18.63 -12.77 -11.05
CA LEU A 259 19.16 -11.54 -10.49
C LEU A 259 19.08 -11.59 -8.96
N ASP A 260 20.20 -11.30 -8.32
CA ASP A 260 20.29 -11.15 -6.86
C ASP A 260 20.81 -9.74 -6.52
N PRO A 261 19.90 -8.78 -6.30
CA PRO A 261 20.30 -7.41 -5.94
C PRO A 261 20.99 -7.32 -4.58
N GLY A 262 20.67 -8.20 -3.65
CA GLY A 262 21.31 -8.28 -2.34
C GLY A 262 22.76 -8.71 -2.46
N ARG A 263 23.04 -9.71 -3.29
CA ARG A 263 24.41 -10.16 -3.57
C ARG A 263 25.24 -9.07 -4.25
N SER A 264 24.66 -8.38 -5.23
CA SER A 264 25.33 -7.27 -5.92
C SER A 264 25.67 -6.12 -4.98
N LEU A 265 24.83 -5.83 -3.98
CA LEU A 265 25.15 -4.84 -2.96
C LEU A 265 26.25 -5.32 -2.02
N TYR A 266 26.17 -6.56 -1.54
CA TYR A 266 27.17 -7.18 -0.68
C TYR A 266 28.57 -7.11 -1.31
N ASP A 267 28.71 -7.54 -2.57
CA ASP A 267 29.98 -7.52 -3.28
C ASP A 267 30.53 -6.09 -3.43
N ARG A 268 29.66 -5.09 -3.68
CA ARG A 268 30.07 -3.68 -3.73
C ARG A 268 30.52 -3.14 -2.36
N CYS A 269 29.85 -3.52 -1.28
CA CYS A 269 30.24 -3.13 0.07
C CYS A 269 31.60 -3.74 0.46
N LEU A 270 31.83 -5.01 0.13
CA LEU A 270 33.12 -5.67 0.32
C LEU A 270 34.24 -4.94 -0.44
N ALA A 271 34.01 -4.61 -1.69
CA ALA A 271 35.01 -3.91 -2.53
C ALA A 271 35.36 -2.51 -2.00
N ARG A 272 34.42 -1.86 -1.28
CA ARG A 272 34.64 -0.55 -0.63
C ARG A 272 35.31 -0.66 0.77
N GLY A 273 35.37 -1.85 1.33
CA GLY A 273 35.86 -2.06 2.71
C GLY A 273 34.81 -1.67 3.79
N ASP A 274 33.52 -1.59 3.43
CA ASP A 274 32.46 -1.27 4.34
C ASP A 274 32.20 -2.43 5.32
N LYS A 275 32.49 -2.25 6.61
CA LYS A 275 32.46 -3.35 7.58
C LYS A 275 31.07 -3.71 8.09
N GLY A 276 30.13 -2.79 8.09
CA GLY A 276 28.82 -3.01 8.73
C GLY A 276 27.90 -3.96 7.95
N TRP A 277 27.76 -3.73 6.66
CA TRP A 277 26.86 -4.47 5.78
C TRP A 277 27.47 -5.76 5.19
N ALA A 278 28.80 -5.80 5.09
CA ALA A 278 29.54 -6.93 4.54
C ALA A 278 29.65 -8.14 5.48
N THR A 279 29.13 -8.05 6.71
CA THR A 279 29.20 -9.15 7.70
C THR A 279 28.14 -10.23 7.52
N VAL A 280 27.08 -9.94 6.77
CA VAL A 280 25.97 -10.88 6.53
C VAL A 280 25.95 -11.22 5.04
N PRO A 281 26.51 -12.37 4.62
CA PRO A 281 26.45 -12.78 3.23
C PRO A 281 25.00 -13.10 2.84
N PRO A 282 24.53 -12.68 1.64
CA PRO A 282 23.26 -13.13 1.12
C PRO A 282 23.30 -14.64 0.83
N ALA A 283 22.15 -15.25 0.79
CA ALA A 283 22.01 -16.65 0.37
C ALA A 283 22.61 -16.85 -1.06
N PRO A 284 23.01 -18.07 -1.41
CA PRO A 284 23.49 -18.34 -2.78
C PRO A 284 22.41 -17.98 -3.81
N PRO A 285 22.83 -17.55 -5.02
CA PRO A 285 21.89 -17.21 -6.08
C PRO A 285 20.96 -18.39 -6.39
N LEU A 286 19.70 -18.03 -6.50
CA LEU A 286 18.62 -18.97 -6.64
C LEU A 286 18.40 -19.33 -8.10
N SER A 287 17.56 -20.30 -8.28
CA SER A 287 16.92 -20.78 -9.51
C SER A 287 17.39 -20.17 -10.84
N LEU A 288 17.44 -21.02 -11.80
CA LEU A 288 17.62 -20.62 -13.19
C LEU A 288 16.32 -19.95 -13.69
N ILE A 289 16.43 -18.77 -14.25
CA ILE A 289 15.33 -18.02 -14.86
C ILE A 289 15.57 -17.85 -16.37
N HIS A 290 14.50 -17.61 -17.11
CA HIS A 290 14.57 -17.11 -18.47
C HIS A 290 14.74 -15.59 -18.42
N ILE A 291 15.70 -15.04 -19.13
CA ILE A 291 15.92 -13.58 -19.21
C ILE A 291 15.52 -13.09 -20.59
#